data_d62a8390c5b0c70a4c6bb2c5fa899008
#
_entry.id   d62a8390c5b0c70a4c6bb2c5fa899008
#
_cell.length_a   1.000
_cell.length_b   1.000
_cell.length_c   1.000
_cell.angle_alpha   90.00
_cell.angle_beta   90.00
_cell.angle_gamma   90.00
#
_symmetry.space_group_name_H-M   'P 1'
#
loop_
_entity.id
_entity.type
_entity.pdbx_description
1 polymer ?
#
loop_
_entity_poly.entity_id
_entity_poly.type
_entity_poly.pdbx_seq_one_letter_code
_entity_poly.pdbx_strand_id
1 'polypeptide(L)'
;MKKILFTAIAVIAMTIVPATSMAAPVKFGSKLNPTVQPSNSLPGLKCSQEAPGPCTMVQNEAYGRPDGGELAPKTGTIKKIRLIAGGPGSFKLQIAKVKRSTLFGTNEAKVVYNGPRISYQGQTEANDENGSYRVETFNVDVPVKKGQQLALRGNITSMIRCSSGGDNTLVYTPTLGSAFRPATSTDGCWILMEAVIR
;
A
#
# COMPACT_ATOMS: atom_id res chain seq x y z
N MET A 1 -16.12 59.99 -57.85
CA MET A 1 -16.68 59.20 -56.75
C MET A 1 -15.68 58.08 -56.41
N LYS A 2 -14.90 58.22 -55.31
CA LYS A 2 -13.93 57.20 -54.89
C LYS A 2 -14.60 56.29 -53.87
N LYS A 3 -14.70 54.97 -54.17
CA LYS A 3 -15.18 53.92 -53.24
C LYS A 3 -14.02 53.47 -52.34
N ILE A 4 -14.15 53.68 -51.05
CA ILE A 4 -13.20 53.16 -49.99
C ILE A 4 -13.68 51.79 -49.57
N LEU A 5 -12.84 50.78 -49.81
CA LEU A 5 -13.06 49.40 -49.42
C LEU A 5 -12.47 49.21 -47.99
N PHE A 6 -13.31 48.97 -47.00
CA PHE A 6 -12.87 48.61 -45.63
C PHE A 6 -12.68 47.09 -45.58
N THR A 7 -11.44 46.66 -45.38
CA THR A 7 -11.10 45.24 -45.12
C THR A 7 -11.11 45.02 -43.61
N ALA A 8 -12.06 44.25 -43.12
CA ALA A 8 -12.13 43.87 -41.72
C ALA A 8 -11.16 42.69 -41.47
N ILE A 9 -10.15 42.92 -40.62
CA ILE A 9 -9.23 41.86 -40.16
C ILE A 9 -9.85 41.25 -38.91
N ALA A 10 -10.30 40.00 -39.02
CA ALA A 10 -10.75 39.21 -37.88
C ALA A 10 -9.53 38.62 -37.15
N VAL A 11 -9.24 39.08 -35.95
CA VAL A 11 -8.20 38.52 -35.06
C VAL A 11 -8.82 37.35 -34.32
N ILE A 12 -8.43 36.12 -34.69
CA ILE A 12 -8.82 34.90 -33.97
C ILE A 12 -7.86 34.76 -32.76
N ALA A 13 -8.36 35.06 -31.58
CA ALA A 13 -7.66 34.82 -30.32
C ALA A 13 -7.70 33.31 -30.03
N MET A 14 -6.61 32.60 -30.29
CA MET A 14 -6.43 31.21 -29.84
C MET A 14 -6.19 31.20 -28.32
N THR A 15 -7.19 30.80 -27.56
CA THR A 15 -7.03 30.50 -26.12
C THR A 15 -6.23 29.20 -25.96
N ILE A 16 -4.95 29.30 -25.61
CA ILE A 16 -4.13 28.18 -25.22
C ILE A 16 -4.61 27.72 -23.85
N VAL A 17 -5.40 26.65 -23.79
CA VAL A 17 -5.75 25.98 -22.54
C VAL A 17 -4.49 25.21 -22.10
N PRO A 18 -3.88 25.51 -20.93
CA PRO A 18 -2.73 24.78 -20.45
C PRO A 18 -3.16 23.33 -20.21
N ALA A 19 -2.56 22.38 -20.93
CA ALA A 19 -2.72 20.96 -20.66
C ALA A 19 -2.12 20.69 -19.27
N THR A 20 -2.97 20.45 -18.29
CA THR A 20 -2.54 20.00 -16.96
C THR A 20 -1.89 18.64 -17.13
N SER A 21 -0.56 18.59 -17.15
CA SER A 21 0.23 17.37 -17.14
C SER A 21 -0.12 16.59 -15.86
N MET A 22 -0.97 15.60 -15.97
CA MET A 22 -1.25 14.69 -14.87
C MET A 22 0.01 13.86 -14.65
N ALA A 23 0.73 14.12 -13.56
CA ALA A 23 1.90 13.35 -13.18
C ALA A 23 1.55 11.85 -13.15
N ALA A 24 2.41 11.01 -13.75
CA ALA A 24 2.21 9.58 -13.79
C ALA A 24 1.99 9.01 -12.37
N PRO A 25 1.09 8.04 -12.20
CA PRO A 25 0.83 7.43 -10.90
C PRO A 25 2.08 6.72 -10.38
N VAL A 26 2.44 6.99 -9.14
CA VAL A 26 3.59 6.39 -8.49
C VAL A 26 3.12 5.32 -7.52
N LYS A 27 3.83 4.19 -7.49
CA LYS A 27 3.47 3.02 -6.69
C LYS A 27 4.51 2.74 -5.63
N PHE A 28 4.06 2.23 -4.47
CA PHE A 28 4.91 1.70 -3.42
C PHE A 28 4.21 0.54 -2.69
N GLY A 29 4.96 -0.17 -1.85
CA GLY A 29 4.51 -1.44 -1.31
C GLY A 29 4.93 -2.61 -2.20
N SER A 30 4.41 -3.79 -1.97
CA SER A 30 4.78 -5.00 -2.71
C SER A 30 4.38 -4.92 -4.19
N LYS A 31 5.25 -5.41 -5.07
CA LYS A 31 4.92 -5.58 -6.48
C LYS A 31 3.95 -6.76 -6.60
N LEU A 32 2.72 -6.47 -7.01
CA LEU A 32 1.71 -7.50 -7.18
C LEU A 32 1.88 -8.19 -8.53
N ASN A 33 2.24 -9.46 -8.48
CA ASN A 33 2.20 -10.35 -9.63
C ASN A 33 1.05 -11.35 -9.42
N PRO A 34 0.10 -11.48 -10.33
CA PRO A 34 -1.03 -12.42 -10.20
C PRO A 34 -0.61 -13.88 -9.99
N THR A 35 0.58 -14.29 -10.41
CA THR A 35 1.11 -15.65 -10.20
C THR A 35 1.71 -15.85 -8.80
N VAL A 36 1.76 -14.80 -7.99
CA VAL A 36 2.24 -14.90 -6.59
C VAL A 36 1.15 -15.49 -5.72
N GLN A 37 1.40 -16.68 -5.23
CA GLN A 37 0.47 -17.35 -4.33
C GLN A 37 0.46 -16.68 -2.95
N PRO A 38 -0.68 -16.20 -2.46
CA PRO A 38 -0.81 -15.80 -1.07
C PRO A 38 -0.73 -17.05 -0.18
N SER A 39 -0.08 -16.96 0.95
CA SER A 39 -0.04 -18.06 1.90
C SER A 39 -1.29 -18.06 2.75
N ASN A 40 -2.11 -19.10 2.60
CA ASN A 40 -3.25 -19.39 3.49
C ASN A 40 -2.84 -20.32 4.63
N SER A 41 -1.65 -20.91 4.53
CA SER A 41 -1.31 -22.14 5.23
C SER A 41 -0.42 -21.94 6.46
N LEU A 42 -0.20 -20.72 6.91
CA LEU A 42 0.45 -20.57 8.19
C LEU A 42 -0.60 -20.64 9.30
N PRO A 43 -0.74 -21.81 9.91
CA PRO A 43 -1.43 -21.88 11.19
C PRO A 43 -0.60 -21.03 12.14
N GLY A 44 -1.00 -19.76 12.37
CA GLY A 44 -0.37 -19.01 13.43
C GLY A 44 0.15 -17.64 13.16
N LEU A 45 -0.04 -17.02 12.00
CA LEU A 45 -0.03 -15.55 11.94
C LEU A 45 -1.27 -14.99 12.65
N LYS A 46 -1.55 -15.54 13.83
CA LYS A 46 -2.28 -14.83 14.84
C LYS A 46 -1.39 -13.65 15.20
N CYS A 47 -1.99 -12.50 15.36
CA CYS A 47 -1.29 -11.28 15.76
C CYS A 47 -0.41 -11.43 17.02
N SER A 48 -0.53 -12.49 17.77
CA SER A 48 0.43 -13.10 18.67
C SER A 48 0.00 -14.55 18.92
N GLN A 49 0.95 -15.43 19.10
CA GLN A 49 0.65 -16.82 19.51
C GLN A 49 0.04 -16.86 20.93
N GLU A 50 0.29 -15.84 21.73
CA GLU A 50 -0.06 -15.78 23.15
C GLU A 50 -1.29 -14.94 23.47
N ALA A 51 -1.69 -14.00 22.61
CA ALA A 51 -2.86 -13.16 22.82
C ALA A 51 -3.74 -13.09 21.57
N PRO A 52 -4.92 -13.72 21.59
CA PRO A 52 -5.89 -13.57 20.50
C PRO A 52 -6.40 -12.12 20.49
N GLY A 53 -6.23 -11.42 19.38
CA GLY A 53 -6.70 -10.04 19.24
C GLY A 53 -6.17 -9.36 17.98
N PRO A 54 -6.71 -8.20 17.64
CA PRO A 54 -6.21 -7.44 16.49
C PRO A 54 -4.80 -6.92 16.77
N CYS A 55 -3.92 -7.01 15.78
CA CYS A 55 -2.62 -6.36 15.80
C CYS A 55 -2.51 -5.28 14.72
N THR A 56 -1.39 -4.57 14.70
CA THR A 56 -0.96 -3.79 13.55
C THR A 56 0.23 -4.47 12.91
N MET A 57 0.15 -4.69 11.61
CA MET A 57 1.24 -5.16 10.78
C MET A 57 1.73 -4.00 9.92
N VAL A 58 3.04 -3.74 9.93
CA VAL A 58 3.67 -2.70 9.11
C VAL A 58 4.54 -3.38 8.07
N GLN A 59 4.35 -3.01 6.81
CA GLN A 59 5.16 -3.50 5.71
C GLN A 59 6.58 -2.96 5.84
N ASN A 60 7.53 -3.81 6.24
CA ASN A 60 8.91 -3.43 6.46
C ASN A 60 9.79 -3.66 5.23
N GLU A 61 9.39 -4.60 4.39
CA GLU A 61 9.97 -4.85 3.07
C GLU A 61 8.86 -5.03 2.04
N ALA A 62 9.16 -4.74 0.77
CA ALA A 62 8.22 -4.86 -0.33
C ALA A 62 8.61 -6.04 -1.23
N TYR A 63 7.71 -7.01 -1.38
CA TYR A 63 7.91 -8.14 -2.27
C TYR A 63 8.14 -7.71 -3.72
N GLY A 64 9.19 -8.24 -4.35
CA GLY A 64 9.49 -8.00 -5.77
C GLY A 64 9.92 -6.57 -6.12
N ARG A 65 10.29 -5.75 -5.12
CA ARG A 65 10.84 -4.40 -5.32
C ARG A 65 12.25 -4.30 -4.75
N PRO A 66 13.29 -4.51 -5.56
CA PRO A 66 14.69 -4.51 -5.11
C PRO A 66 15.17 -3.12 -4.63
N ASP A 67 14.44 -2.07 -4.96
CA ASP A 67 14.72 -0.67 -4.62
C ASP A 67 14.18 -0.23 -3.24
N GLY A 68 13.71 -1.19 -2.42
CA GLY A 68 13.12 -0.88 -1.12
C GLY A 68 11.79 -0.13 -1.22
N GLY A 69 10.97 -0.49 -2.19
CA GLY A 69 9.68 0.15 -2.53
C GLY A 69 8.58 0.06 -1.47
N GLU A 70 8.89 -0.34 -0.22
CA GLU A 70 7.97 -0.28 0.92
C GLU A 70 7.71 1.16 1.38
N LEU A 71 8.60 2.09 1.07
CA LEU A 71 8.49 3.49 1.46
C LEU A 71 7.73 4.31 0.40
N ALA A 72 6.84 5.18 0.85
CA ALA A 72 6.25 6.17 -0.04
C ALA A 72 7.35 7.06 -0.66
N PRO A 73 7.53 7.07 -1.99
CA PRO A 73 8.63 7.78 -2.65
C PRO A 73 8.40 9.28 -2.72
N LYS A 74 7.15 9.74 -2.55
CA LYS A 74 6.77 11.16 -2.51
C LYS A 74 5.63 11.39 -1.53
N THR A 75 5.47 12.65 -1.13
CA THR A 75 4.25 13.12 -0.44
C THR A 75 3.10 13.24 -1.45
N GLY A 76 1.90 12.87 -1.05
CA GLY A 76 0.71 12.92 -1.89
C GLY A 76 -0.50 12.26 -1.26
N THR A 77 -1.44 11.85 -2.10
CA THR A 77 -2.64 11.12 -1.68
C THR A 77 -2.66 9.74 -2.32
N ILE A 78 -2.79 8.71 -1.52
CA ILE A 78 -3.05 7.36 -2.02
C ILE A 78 -4.47 7.33 -2.54
N LYS A 79 -4.63 7.03 -3.82
CA LYS A 79 -5.95 6.96 -4.49
C LYS A 79 -6.43 5.52 -4.68
N LYS A 80 -5.51 4.56 -4.65
CA LYS A 80 -5.86 3.15 -4.76
C LYS A 80 -4.99 2.32 -3.84
N ILE A 81 -5.62 1.33 -3.22
CA ILE A 81 -4.95 0.18 -2.61
C ILE A 81 -5.25 -1.02 -3.47
N ARG A 82 -4.21 -1.79 -3.78
CA ARG A 82 -4.31 -3.05 -4.52
C ARG A 82 -3.73 -4.15 -3.66
N LEU A 83 -4.34 -5.33 -3.68
CA LEU A 83 -3.88 -6.47 -2.89
C LEU A 83 -4.18 -7.81 -3.56
N ILE A 84 -3.42 -8.83 -3.15
CA ILE A 84 -3.70 -10.23 -3.41
C ILE A 84 -3.97 -10.88 -2.05
N ALA A 85 -5.10 -11.58 -1.94
CA ALA A 85 -5.51 -12.27 -0.72
C ALA A 85 -6.00 -13.68 -1.03
N GLY A 86 -5.65 -14.62 -0.16
CA GLY A 86 -6.00 -16.03 -0.28
C GLY A 86 -7.39 -16.39 0.24
N GLY A 87 -8.17 -15.42 0.68
CA GLY A 87 -9.53 -15.62 1.19
C GLY A 87 -10.16 -14.31 1.66
N PRO A 88 -11.44 -14.34 2.04
CA PRO A 88 -12.16 -13.14 2.46
C PRO A 88 -11.63 -12.60 3.79
N GLY A 89 -11.77 -11.27 3.95
CA GLY A 89 -11.36 -10.62 5.18
C GLY A 89 -11.57 -9.12 5.17
N SER A 90 -11.11 -8.47 6.23
CA SER A 90 -11.09 -7.01 6.32
C SER A 90 -9.98 -6.52 7.23
N PHE A 91 -9.49 -5.32 6.94
CA PHE A 91 -8.56 -4.61 7.80
C PHE A 91 -8.86 -3.11 7.79
N LYS A 92 -8.35 -2.40 8.79
CA LYS A 92 -8.28 -0.95 8.78
C LYS A 92 -6.93 -0.55 8.18
N LEU A 93 -6.96 0.19 7.07
CA LEU A 93 -5.75 0.75 6.48
C LEU A 93 -5.14 1.76 7.44
N GLN A 94 -3.84 1.72 7.62
CA GLN A 94 -3.08 2.68 8.40
C GLN A 94 -1.84 3.12 7.62
N ILE A 95 -1.35 4.31 7.93
CA ILE A 95 -0.03 4.78 7.49
C ILE A 95 0.85 4.86 8.73
N ALA A 96 2.01 4.25 8.65
CA ALA A 96 2.99 4.22 9.72
C ALA A 96 4.25 5.02 9.36
N LYS A 97 4.91 5.54 10.38
CA LYS A 97 6.30 6.01 10.30
C LYS A 97 7.16 5.04 11.09
N VAL A 98 8.16 4.46 10.43
CA VAL A 98 9.13 3.57 11.05
C VAL A 98 10.42 4.33 11.30
N LYS A 99 11.00 4.13 12.46
CA LYS A 99 12.33 4.54 12.86
C LYS A 99 13.18 3.28 12.93
N ARG A 100 14.09 3.13 11.97
CA ARG A 100 14.98 1.96 11.92
C ARG A 100 16.05 2.07 13.00
N SER A 101 16.29 1.00 13.69
CA SER A 101 17.42 0.91 14.61
C SER A 101 18.72 0.78 13.83
N THR A 102 19.75 1.55 14.24
CA THR A 102 21.07 1.52 13.60
C THR A 102 22.03 0.52 14.23
N LEU A 103 21.75 0.04 15.44
CA LEU A 103 22.64 -0.86 16.22
C LEU A 103 21.80 -1.80 17.08
N PHE A 104 21.70 -3.05 16.69
CA PHE A 104 21.13 -4.18 17.46
C PHE A 104 19.75 -3.98 18.11
N GLY A 105 19.04 -2.90 17.79
CA GLY A 105 17.73 -2.60 18.34
C GLY A 105 16.59 -3.00 17.38
N THR A 106 15.42 -3.23 17.96
CA THR A 106 14.20 -3.46 17.18
C THR A 106 13.71 -2.17 16.54
N ASN A 107 13.20 -2.26 15.30
CA ASN A 107 12.58 -1.14 14.63
C ASN A 107 11.38 -0.62 15.43
N GLU A 108 11.31 0.69 15.60
CA GLU A 108 10.18 1.36 16.25
C GLU A 108 9.23 1.92 15.20
N ALA A 109 7.93 1.87 15.46
CA ALA A 109 6.97 2.54 14.60
C ALA A 109 5.87 3.24 15.40
N LYS A 110 5.16 4.12 14.69
CA LYS A 110 3.91 4.73 15.14
C LYS A 110 2.93 4.89 13.98
N VAL A 111 1.65 4.87 14.29
CA VAL A 111 0.61 5.25 13.32
C VAL A 111 0.59 6.76 13.19
N VAL A 112 0.61 7.25 11.96
CA VAL A 112 0.51 8.67 11.63
C VAL A 112 -0.81 9.02 10.97
N TYR A 113 -1.51 8.03 10.43
CA TYR A 113 -2.85 8.20 9.88
C TYR A 113 -3.66 6.90 9.97
N ASN A 114 -4.95 7.03 10.33
CA ASN A 114 -5.92 5.96 10.33
C ASN A 114 -6.86 6.14 9.14
N GLY A 115 -6.72 5.29 8.15
CA GLY A 115 -7.54 5.26 6.93
C GLY A 115 -8.85 4.48 7.08
N PRO A 116 -9.51 4.19 5.96
CA PRO A 116 -10.76 3.45 5.94
C PRO A 116 -10.58 1.97 6.30
N ARG A 117 -11.70 1.30 6.62
CA ARG A 117 -11.79 -0.17 6.61
C ARG A 117 -11.91 -0.63 5.16
N ILE A 118 -11.14 -1.64 4.80
CA ILE A 118 -11.17 -2.31 3.50
C ILE A 118 -11.62 -3.73 3.73
N SER A 119 -12.70 -4.14 3.04
CA SER A 119 -13.17 -5.53 2.98
C SER A 119 -12.84 -6.11 1.63
N TYR A 120 -12.30 -7.31 1.59
CA TYR A 120 -11.86 -8.00 0.39
C TYR A 120 -12.39 -9.44 0.36
N GLN A 121 -12.50 -10.00 -0.83
CA GLN A 121 -13.00 -11.37 -1.02
C GLN A 121 -11.85 -12.38 -1.10
N GLY A 122 -10.71 -11.96 -1.67
CA GLY A 122 -9.61 -12.87 -1.89
C GLY A 122 -9.95 -13.99 -2.89
N GLN A 123 -9.06 -14.96 -2.98
CA GLN A 123 -9.21 -16.15 -3.81
C GLN A 123 -8.40 -17.28 -3.16
N THR A 124 -9.07 -18.35 -2.76
CA THR A 124 -8.43 -19.46 -2.02
C THR A 124 -7.54 -20.31 -2.90
N GLU A 125 -7.87 -20.42 -4.18
CA GLU A 125 -7.14 -21.20 -5.17
C GLU A 125 -6.81 -20.35 -6.39
N ALA A 126 -5.73 -20.68 -7.08
CA ALA A 126 -5.37 -20.02 -8.33
C ALA A 126 -6.42 -20.32 -9.41
N ASN A 127 -6.55 -19.43 -10.38
CA ASN A 127 -7.38 -19.67 -11.55
C ASN A 127 -6.79 -20.85 -12.35
N ASP A 128 -7.59 -21.88 -12.62
CA ASP A 128 -7.19 -23.10 -13.31
C ASP A 128 -6.63 -22.84 -14.70
N GLU A 129 -7.08 -21.78 -15.40
CA GLU A 129 -6.66 -21.46 -16.75
C GLU A 129 -5.23 -20.91 -16.83
N ASN A 130 -4.77 -20.17 -15.81
CA ASN A 130 -3.48 -19.47 -15.87
C ASN A 130 -2.68 -19.50 -14.57
N GLY A 131 -3.12 -20.22 -13.54
CA GLY A 131 -2.47 -20.30 -12.26
C GLY A 131 -2.37 -18.95 -11.51
N SER A 132 -3.25 -18.00 -11.80
CA SER A 132 -3.16 -16.65 -11.26
C SER A 132 -4.17 -16.38 -10.14
N TYR A 133 -3.77 -15.47 -9.25
CA TYR A 133 -4.61 -14.94 -8.18
C TYR A 133 -5.15 -13.56 -8.55
N ARG A 134 -6.37 -13.28 -8.12
CA ARG A 134 -7.03 -12.00 -8.37
C ARG A 134 -6.35 -10.86 -7.60
N VAL A 135 -6.04 -9.78 -8.32
CA VAL A 135 -5.65 -8.51 -7.72
C VAL A 135 -6.89 -7.66 -7.50
N GLU A 136 -7.28 -7.47 -6.25
CA GLU A 136 -8.39 -6.58 -5.89
C GLU A 136 -7.89 -5.14 -5.76
N THR A 137 -8.74 -4.19 -6.19
CA THR A 137 -8.42 -2.76 -6.18
C THR A 137 -9.51 -1.97 -5.49
N PHE A 138 -9.11 -1.13 -4.54
CA PHE A 138 -10.00 -0.28 -3.73
C PHE A 138 -9.64 1.18 -3.92
N ASN A 139 -10.63 2.01 -4.22
CA ASN A 139 -10.46 3.46 -4.25
C ASN A 139 -10.45 3.99 -2.82
N VAL A 140 -9.47 4.84 -2.53
CA VAL A 140 -9.29 5.47 -1.21
C VAL A 140 -8.81 6.91 -1.39
N ASP A 141 -8.90 7.70 -0.32
CA ASP A 141 -8.29 9.02 -0.21
C ASP A 141 -7.50 9.09 1.10
N VAL A 142 -6.22 8.70 1.04
CA VAL A 142 -5.38 8.58 2.22
C VAL A 142 -4.12 9.43 2.04
N PRO A 143 -3.91 10.46 2.88
CA PRO A 143 -2.70 11.26 2.82
C PRO A 143 -1.49 10.42 3.21
N VAL A 144 -0.38 10.64 2.51
CA VAL A 144 0.91 9.99 2.80
C VAL A 144 2.04 10.97 2.58
N LYS A 145 3.06 10.92 3.45
CA LYS A 145 4.31 11.69 3.29
C LYS A 145 5.42 10.77 2.80
N LYS A 146 6.38 11.34 2.07
CA LYS A 146 7.59 10.62 1.66
C LYS A 146 8.23 9.90 2.85
N GLY A 147 8.62 8.65 2.66
CA GLY A 147 9.26 7.79 3.67
C GLY A 147 8.31 7.15 4.68
N GLN A 148 7.00 7.28 4.51
CA GLN A 148 6.01 6.54 5.29
C GLN A 148 5.69 5.18 4.64
N GLN A 149 5.14 4.26 5.43
CA GLN A 149 4.88 2.88 5.06
C GLN A 149 3.41 2.51 5.23
N LEU A 150 2.98 1.53 4.43
CA LEU A 150 1.67 0.93 4.59
C LEU A 150 1.63 0.08 5.85
N ALA A 151 0.53 0.18 6.56
CA ALA A 151 0.22 -0.66 7.70
C ALA A 151 -1.25 -1.06 7.68
N LEU A 152 -1.56 -2.16 8.35
CA LEU A 152 -2.93 -2.65 8.47
C LEU A 152 -3.18 -3.11 9.90
N ARG A 153 -4.40 -2.83 10.36
CA ARG A 153 -4.88 -3.23 11.68
C ARG A 153 -6.02 -4.23 11.55
N GLY A 154 -5.86 -5.39 12.13
CA GLY A 154 -6.88 -6.44 12.13
C GLY A 154 -6.28 -7.83 12.33
N ASN A 155 -7.10 -8.86 12.23
CA ASN A 155 -6.66 -10.25 12.18
C ASN A 155 -6.44 -10.61 10.70
N ILE A 156 -5.20 -10.47 10.21
CA ILE A 156 -4.92 -10.55 8.78
C ILE A 156 -3.94 -11.68 8.54
N THR A 157 -4.44 -12.76 7.99
CA THR A 157 -3.62 -13.92 7.61
C THR A 157 -3.69 -14.21 6.12
N SER A 158 -4.80 -13.86 5.48
CA SER A 158 -5.13 -14.30 4.12
C SER A 158 -4.40 -13.57 3.00
N MET A 159 -3.79 -12.41 3.25
CA MET A 159 -3.09 -11.63 2.22
C MET A 159 -1.55 -11.63 2.38
N ILE A 160 -1.03 -12.45 3.24
CA ILE A 160 0.39 -12.51 3.55
C ILE A 160 1.05 -13.59 2.72
N ARG A 161 2.18 -13.29 2.12
CA ARG A 161 3.08 -14.27 1.53
C ARG A 161 4.27 -14.49 2.44
N CYS A 162 4.49 -15.72 2.83
CA CYS A 162 5.65 -16.10 3.63
C CYS A 162 6.88 -16.39 2.77
N SER A 163 8.05 -16.09 3.33
CA SER A 163 9.35 -16.42 2.79
C SER A 163 10.18 -17.19 3.85
N SER A 164 11.25 -17.75 3.41
CA SER A 164 12.22 -18.41 4.29
C SER A 164 13.22 -17.39 4.84
N GLY A 165 12.84 -16.59 5.82
CA GLY A 165 13.72 -15.65 6.53
C GLY A 165 13.47 -14.18 6.22
N GLY A 166 14.03 -13.30 7.07
CA GLY A 166 13.92 -11.85 6.99
C GLY A 166 12.84 -11.23 7.87
N ASP A 167 12.97 -9.93 8.11
CA ASP A 167 12.05 -9.11 8.92
C ASP A 167 11.08 -8.35 8.00
N ASN A 168 10.36 -9.08 7.14
CA ASN A 168 9.57 -8.49 6.06
C ASN A 168 8.34 -7.72 6.58
N THR A 169 7.83 -8.12 7.73
CA THR A 169 6.69 -7.48 8.39
C THR A 169 6.99 -7.24 9.86
N LEU A 170 6.77 -6.01 10.33
CA LEU A 170 6.80 -5.69 11.76
C LEU A 170 5.41 -5.90 12.35
N VAL A 171 5.34 -6.62 13.47
CA VAL A 171 4.09 -6.94 14.16
C VAL A 171 4.03 -6.22 15.50
N TYR A 172 2.89 -5.61 15.79
CA TYR A 172 2.64 -4.85 17.00
C TYR A 172 1.39 -5.39 17.72
N THR A 173 1.59 -6.00 18.86
CA THR A 173 0.54 -6.46 19.77
C THR A 173 0.77 -5.83 21.15
N PRO A 174 -0.21 -5.11 21.71
CA PRO A 174 -1.48 -4.68 21.15
C PRO A 174 -1.30 -3.76 19.93
N THR A 175 -2.40 -3.32 19.30
CA THR A 175 -2.35 -2.49 18.08
C THR A 175 -1.51 -1.23 18.27
N LEU A 176 -0.78 -0.85 17.21
CA LEU A 176 0.07 0.34 17.21
C LEU A 176 -0.76 1.63 17.33
N GLY A 177 -0.27 2.53 18.16
CA GLY A 177 -0.85 3.87 18.40
C GLY A 177 -0.04 4.99 17.77
N SER A 178 -0.24 6.22 18.27
CA SER A 178 0.43 7.43 17.78
C SER A 178 1.83 7.68 18.41
N ALA A 179 2.21 6.94 19.43
CA ALA A 179 3.54 6.97 20.02
C ALA A 179 4.46 5.95 19.35
N PHE A 180 5.74 6.26 19.23
CA PHE A 180 6.73 5.27 18.81
C PHE A 180 6.86 4.19 19.87
N ARG A 181 6.90 2.94 19.42
CA ARG A 181 7.27 1.80 20.26
C ARG A 181 7.96 0.72 19.42
N PRO A 182 8.76 -0.14 20.02
CA PRO A 182 9.40 -1.27 19.34
C PRO A 182 8.36 -2.26 18.84
N ALA A 183 8.68 -2.96 17.75
CA ALA A 183 7.89 -4.09 17.28
C ALA A 183 7.86 -5.18 18.36
N THR A 184 6.71 -5.82 18.52
CA THR A 184 6.54 -6.95 19.44
C THR A 184 7.23 -8.20 18.88
N SER A 185 7.15 -8.36 17.55
CA SER A 185 7.82 -9.41 16.81
C SER A 185 8.03 -8.97 15.36
N THR A 186 8.83 -9.72 14.63
CA THR A 186 8.98 -9.62 13.18
C THR A 186 8.55 -10.91 12.54
N ASP A 187 8.17 -10.84 11.27
CA ASP A 187 7.72 -11.98 10.49
C ASP A 187 8.39 -11.99 9.12
N GLY A 188 8.85 -13.15 8.68
CA GLY A 188 9.44 -13.36 7.36
C GLY A 188 8.43 -13.33 6.20
N CYS A 189 7.20 -12.91 6.44
CA CYS A 189 6.16 -12.86 5.44
C CYS A 189 5.99 -11.45 4.90
N TRP A 190 5.86 -11.30 3.58
CA TRP A 190 5.52 -10.03 2.94
C TRP A 190 4.01 -9.82 2.89
N ILE A 191 3.59 -8.60 3.16
CA ILE A 191 2.21 -8.17 2.91
C ILE A 191 2.06 -7.91 1.41
N LEU A 192 1.16 -8.65 0.74
CA LEU A 192 0.90 -8.50 -0.70
C LEU A 192 -0.03 -7.32 -0.96
N MET A 193 0.44 -6.12 -0.68
CA MET A 193 -0.31 -4.87 -0.83
C MET A 193 0.54 -3.79 -1.50
N GLU A 194 -0.08 -3.09 -2.45
CA GLU A 194 0.49 -1.96 -3.21
C GLU A 194 -0.41 -0.73 -3.08
N ALA A 195 0.17 0.42 -2.90
CA ALA A 195 -0.52 1.71 -2.95
C ALA A 195 -0.16 2.48 -4.23
N VAL A 196 -1.12 3.25 -4.75
CA VAL A 196 -0.96 4.14 -5.90
C VAL A 196 -1.19 5.58 -5.45
N ILE A 197 -0.15 6.43 -5.56
CA ILE A 197 -0.17 7.86 -5.23
C ILE A 197 -0.41 8.68 -6.50
N ARG A 198 -1.26 9.69 -6.36
CA ARG A 198 -1.42 10.78 -7.33
C ARG A 198 -1.17 12.13 -6.69
#